data_9b43b78d0e117e2cc11ec30629bd3255
#
_entry.id   9b43b78d0e117e2cc11ec30629bd3255
#
_cell.length_a   1.000
_cell.length_b   1.000
_cell.length_c   1.000
_cell.angle_alpha   90.00
_cell.angle_beta   90.00
_cell.angle_gamma   90.00
#
_symmetry.space_group_name_H-M   'P 1'
#
loop_
_entity.id
_entity.type
_entity.pdbx_description
1 polymer ?
#
loop_
_entity_poly.entity_id
_entity_poly.type
_entity_poly.pdbx_seq_one_letter_code
_entity_poly.pdbx_strand_id
1 'polypeptide(L)'
;MSLTVEVFVRKADGELRILDVPDDVFHSGGFESWRTTVWGSEYVRSLGARFLPGLAEQDLYVEAGDVPEFRREVAVLRSRLDEVAHGTQRPRTVEEHRHPIETRLGIIEESCRKALEIGGGVLIW
;
A
#
# COMPACT_ATOMS: atom_id res chain seq x y z
N MET A 1 12.50 -10.73 0.71
CA MET A 1 11.17 -10.84 0.08
C MET A 1 10.44 -9.51 0.21
N SER A 2 9.63 -9.17 -0.75
CA SER A 2 8.92 -7.89 -0.76
C SER A 2 7.45 -8.09 -1.07
N LEU A 3 6.65 -7.13 -0.57
CA LEU A 3 5.23 -7.05 -0.90
C LEU A 3 5.08 -6.60 -2.35
N THR A 4 4.10 -7.12 -3.05
CA THR A 4 3.80 -6.75 -4.43
C THR A 4 2.49 -5.99 -4.46
N VAL A 5 2.46 -4.86 -5.18
CA VAL A 5 1.26 -4.04 -5.37
C VAL A 5 0.74 -4.26 -6.78
N GLU A 6 -0.49 -4.69 -6.90
CA GLU A 6 -1.10 -4.97 -8.20
C GLU A 6 -2.51 -4.39 -8.30
N VAL A 7 -2.94 -4.15 -9.52
CA VAL A 7 -4.30 -3.69 -9.83
C VAL A 7 -5.07 -4.87 -10.40
N PHE A 8 -6.29 -5.07 -9.98
CA PHE A 8 -7.12 -6.16 -10.48
C PHE A 8 -8.51 -5.66 -10.90
N VAL A 9 -9.18 -6.47 -11.71
CA VAL A 9 -10.60 -6.28 -12.02
C VAL A 9 -11.34 -7.56 -11.68
N ARG A 10 -12.63 -7.43 -11.31
CA ARG A 10 -13.51 -8.58 -11.11
C ARG A 10 -14.20 -8.89 -12.42
N LYS A 11 -14.16 -10.15 -12.84
CA LYS A 11 -14.91 -10.61 -14.01
C LYS A 11 -16.38 -10.79 -13.63
N ALA A 12 -17.23 -10.98 -14.64
CA ALA A 12 -18.67 -11.18 -14.44
C ALA A 12 -19.01 -12.36 -13.51
N ASP A 13 -18.15 -13.38 -13.49
CA ASP A 13 -18.29 -14.55 -12.61
C ASP A 13 -17.71 -14.34 -11.20
N GLY A 14 -17.21 -13.14 -10.93
CA GLY A 14 -16.57 -12.82 -9.64
C GLY A 14 -15.10 -13.16 -9.56
N GLU A 15 -14.55 -13.79 -10.59
CA GLU A 15 -13.15 -14.16 -10.63
C GLU A 15 -12.25 -12.93 -10.78
N LEU A 16 -11.12 -12.95 -10.06
CA LEU A 16 -10.18 -11.85 -10.05
C LEU A 16 -9.19 -11.97 -11.20
N ARG A 17 -9.01 -10.87 -11.93
CA ARG A 17 -8.01 -10.80 -13.01
C ARG A 17 -7.00 -9.71 -12.67
N ILE A 18 -5.75 -10.12 -12.44
CA ILE A 18 -4.67 -9.19 -12.17
C ILE A 18 -4.16 -8.62 -13.49
N LEU A 19 -3.98 -7.29 -13.52
CA LEU A 19 -3.47 -6.63 -14.72
C LEU A 19 -1.97 -6.78 -14.82
N ASP A 20 -1.48 -7.01 -16.03
CA ASP A 20 -0.06 -7.10 -16.29
C ASP A 20 0.62 -5.75 -16.08
N VAL A 21 1.79 -5.78 -15.45
CA VAL A 21 2.64 -4.61 -15.24
C VAL A 21 3.90 -4.79 -16.09
N PRO A 22 4.34 -3.75 -16.83
CA PRO A 22 5.61 -3.84 -17.56
C PRO A 22 6.76 -4.21 -16.63
N ASP A 23 7.68 -5.04 -17.10
CA ASP A 23 8.80 -5.54 -16.30
C ASP A 23 9.70 -4.41 -15.74
N ASP A 24 9.73 -3.27 -16.41
CA ASP A 24 10.53 -2.13 -15.99
C ASP A 24 9.81 -1.23 -14.96
N VAL A 25 8.56 -1.54 -14.63
CA VAL A 25 7.80 -0.77 -13.64
C VAL A 25 7.99 -1.39 -12.26
N PHE A 26 8.50 -0.58 -11.34
CA PHE A 26 8.68 -1.00 -9.95
C PHE A 26 7.34 -0.96 -9.23
N HIS A 27 6.95 -2.09 -8.66
CA HIS A 27 5.62 -2.23 -8.04
C HIS A 27 5.67 -2.89 -6.65
N SER A 28 6.78 -2.70 -5.93
CA SER A 28 6.92 -3.22 -4.58
C SER A 28 6.24 -2.31 -3.55
N GLY A 29 5.51 -2.92 -2.63
CA GLY A 29 4.88 -2.23 -1.49
C GLY A 29 5.74 -2.21 -0.24
N GLY A 30 7.01 -2.56 -0.35
CA GLY A 30 7.95 -2.61 0.77
C GLY A 30 8.39 -4.04 1.06
N PHE A 31 9.19 -4.20 2.09
CA PHE A 31 9.66 -5.52 2.52
C PHE A 31 8.52 -6.30 3.17
N GLU A 32 8.61 -7.63 3.12
CA GLU A 32 7.62 -8.50 3.77
C GLU A 32 7.48 -8.17 5.26
N SER A 33 8.59 -7.85 5.93
CA SER A 33 8.58 -7.46 7.35
C SER A 33 7.76 -6.19 7.60
N TRP A 34 7.53 -5.36 6.58
CA TRP A 34 6.75 -4.13 6.72
C TRP A 34 5.28 -4.39 7.01
N ARG A 35 4.79 -5.60 6.79
CA ARG A 35 3.43 -5.96 7.18
C ARG A 35 3.15 -5.59 8.64
N THR A 36 4.13 -5.84 9.52
CA THR A 36 4.00 -5.56 10.95
C THR A 36 4.79 -4.35 11.40
N THR A 37 5.97 -4.11 10.80
CA THR A 37 6.87 -3.06 11.30
C THR A 37 6.54 -1.67 10.78
N VAL A 38 5.85 -1.56 9.64
CA VAL A 38 5.44 -0.27 9.05
C VAL A 38 3.94 -0.20 8.89
N TRP A 39 3.39 -0.96 7.93
CA TRP A 39 1.97 -0.85 7.59
C TRP A 39 1.05 -1.28 8.73
N GLY A 40 1.42 -2.33 9.46
CA GLY A 40 0.65 -2.82 10.59
C GLY A 40 1.14 -2.31 11.94
N SER A 41 2.00 -1.30 11.97
CA SER A 41 2.52 -0.74 13.21
C SER A 41 1.43 -0.03 14.00
N GLU A 42 1.62 0.06 15.32
CA GLU A 42 0.73 0.84 16.17
C GLU A 42 0.65 2.29 15.72
N TYR A 43 1.79 2.84 15.28
CA TYR A 43 1.85 4.23 14.87
C TYR A 43 0.94 4.49 13.65
N VAL A 44 1.05 3.66 12.62
CA VAL A 44 0.20 3.80 11.43
C VAL A 44 -1.27 3.62 11.79
N ARG A 45 -1.58 2.67 12.66
CA ARG A 45 -2.95 2.49 13.17
C ARG A 45 -3.45 3.72 13.91
N SER A 46 -2.59 4.38 14.67
CA SER A 46 -2.96 5.58 15.45
C SER A 46 -3.32 6.77 14.57
N LEU A 47 -2.88 6.77 13.31
CA LEU A 47 -3.23 7.82 12.35
C LEU A 47 -4.59 7.59 11.69
N GLY A 48 -5.30 6.53 12.09
CA GLY A 48 -6.61 6.21 11.56
C GLY A 48 -6.60 5.26 10.36
N ALA A 49 -5.44 4.71 10.02
CA ALA A 49 -5.33 3.77 8.91
C ALA A 49 -6.11 2.49 9.21
N ARG A 50 -6.85 1.99 8.21
CA ARG A 50 -7.65 0.78 8.34
C ARG A 50 -7.28 -0.30 7.35
N PHE A 51 -6.85 0.07 6.15
CA PHE A 51 -6.54 -0.88 5.09
C PHE A 51 -5.13 -1.45 5.24
N LEU A 52 -4.11 -0.60 5.21
CA LEU A 52 -2.72 -1.05 5.28
C LEU A 52 -2.41 -1.88 6.54
N PRO A 53 -2.94 -1.54 7.73
CA PRO A 53 -2.70 -2.38 8.91
C PRO A 53 -3.18 -3.82 8.78
N GLY A 54 -4.16 -4.09 7.91
CA GLY A 54 -4.62 -5.45 7.66
C GLY A 54 -3.53 -6.37 7.10
N LEU A 55 -2.48 -5.81 6.52
CA LEU A 55 -1.34 -6.58 6.01
C LEU A 55 -0.61 -7.35 7.10
N ALA A 56 -0.72 -6.93 8.35
CA ALA A 56 -0.12 -7.67 9.47
C ALA A 56 -0.71 -9.06 9.63
N GLU A 57 -1.92 -9.27 9.16
CA GLU A 57 -2.67 -10.51 9.35
C GLU A 57 -2.90 -11.30 8.07
N GLN A 58 -3.02 -10.62 6.92
CA GLN A 58 -3.33 -11.26 5.64
C GLN A 58 -2.98 -10.35 4.48
N ASP A 59 -3.08 -10.88 3.26
CA ASP A 59 -2.95 -10.07 2.06
C ASP A 59 -4.11 -9.08 1.98
N LEU A 60 -3.87 -7.93 1.36
CA LEU A 60 -4.84 -6.86 1.30
C LEU A 60 -5.53 -6.82 -0.06
N TYR A 61 -6.84 -7.01 -0.05
CA TYR A 61 -7.70 -6.87 -1.22
C TYR A 61 -8.57 -5.63 -1.03
N VAL A 62 -8.30 -4.57 -1.79
CA VAL A 62 -9.12 -3.36 -1.78
C VAL A 62 -10.03 -3.40 -3.00
N GLU A 63 -11.31 -3.66 -2.78
CA GLU A 63 -12.29 -3.73 -3.87
C GLU A 63 -12.54 -2.34 -4.47
N ALA A 64 -13.07 -2.32 -5.69
CA ALA A 64 -13.28 -1.07 -6.44
C ALA A 64 -14.02 0.00 -5.62
N GLY A 65 -15.04 -0.39 -4.88
CA GLY A 65 -15.82 0.55 -4.07
C GLY A 65 -15.06 1.17 -2.91
N ASP A 66 -13.99 0.53 -2.46
CA ASP A 66 -13.19 1.00 -1.32
C ASP A 66 -11.93 1.74 -1.74
N VAL A 67 -11.57 1.74 -3.02
CA VAL A 67 -10.36 2.41 -3.50
C VAL A 67 -10.32 3.91 -3.15
N PRO A 68 -11.42 4.67 -3.27
CA PRO A 68 -11.38 6.07 -2.86
C PRO A 68 -11.00 6.28 -1.39
N GLU A 69 -11.52 5.46 -0.48
CA GLU A 69 -11.16 5.53 0.94
C GLU A 69 -9.72 5.11 1.19
N PHE A 70 -9.28 4.05 0.51
CA PHE A 70 -7.91 3.59 0.61
C PHE A 70 -6.94 4.66 0.12
N ARG A 71 -7.28 5.32 -1.00
CA ARG A 71 -6.46 6.42 -1.52
C ARG A 71 -6.35 7.56 -0.54
N ARG A 72 -7.44 7.89 0.18
CA ARG A 72 -7.40 8.91 1.23
C ARG A 72 -6.47 8.50 2.38
N GLU A 73 -6.50 7.22 2.77
CA GLU A 73 -5.59 6.71 3.80
C GLU A 73 -4.13 6.89 3.37
N VAL A 74 -3.81 6.52 2.12
CA VAL A 74 -2.47 6.67 1.57
C VAL A 74 -2.05 8.15 1.57
N ALA A 75 -2.97 9.04 1.20
CA ALA A 75 -2.70 10.49 1.20
C ALA A 75 -2.40 11.02 2.59
N VAL A 76 -3.12 10.55 3.61
CA VAL A 76 -2.85 10.93 5.01
C VAL A 76 -1.44 10.51 5.42
N LEU A 77 -1.05 9.27 5.10
CA LEU A 77 0.28 8.79 5.44
C LEU A 77 1.38 9.56 4.69
N ARG A 78 1.13 9.92 3.44
CA ARG A 78 2.07 10.75 2.68
C ARG A 78 2.20 12.16 3.26
N SER A 79 1.11 12.73 3.74
CA SER A 79 1.13 14.06 4.35
C SER A 79 1.85 14.07 5.71
N ARG A 80 2.01 12.91 6.32
CA ARG A 80 2.67 12.74 7.61
C ARG A 80 3.90 11.83 7.50
N LEU A 81 4.57 11.91 6.37
CA LEU A 81 5.67 11.01 6.04
C LEU A 81 6.80 11.01 7.08
N ASP A 82 7.20 12.20 7.56
CA ASP A 82 8.25 12.29 8.57
C ASP A 82 7.84 11.61 9.88
N GLU A 83 6.60 11.77 10.29
CA GLU A 83 6.07 11.14 11.49
C GLU A 83 6.01 9.62 11.33
N VAL A 84 5.58 9.13 10.17
CA VAL A 84 5.53 7.71 9.88
C VAL A 84 6.94 7.11 9.91
N ALA A 85 7.90 7.78 9.28
CA ALA A 85 9.29 7.33 9.29
C ALA A 85 9.86 7.30 10.69
N HIS A 86 9.57 8.32 11.50
CA HIS A 86 10.04 8.39 12.88
C HIS A 86 9.41 7.31 13.75
N GLY A 87 8.11 7.11 13.61
CA GLY A 87 7.34 6.16 14.44
C GLY A 87 7.58 4.70 14.10
N THR A 88 8.10 4.40 12.91
CA THR A 88 8.28 3.02 12.43
C THR A 88 9.74 2.64 12.14
N GLN A 89 10.67 3.54 12.43
CA GLN A 89 12.09 3.34 12.18
C GLN A 89 12.64 2.11 12.94
N ARG A 90 13.25 1.18 12.21
CA ARG A 90 13.90 -0.02 12.76
C ARG A 90 14.75 -0.67 11.66
N PRO A 91 16.03 -0.81 11.77
CA PRO A 91 17.04 -0.20 12.63
C PRO A 91 17.69 1.06 12.02
N ARG A 92 17.08 1.65 11.02
CA ARG A 92 17.63 2.76 10.24
C ARG A 92 17.36 4.11 10.87
N THR A 93 18.08 5.14 10.42
CA THR A 93 17.77 6.52 10.78
C THR A 93 16.46 6.96 10.13
N VAL A 94 15.86 8.03 10.64
CA VAL A 94 14.62 8.57 10.07
C VAL A 94 14.80 8.90 8.59
N GLU A 95 15.90 9.55 8.22
CA GLU A 95 16.17 9.92 6.84
C GLU A 95 16.29 8.71 5.91
N GLU A 96 17.01 7.68 6.36
CA GLU A 96 17.19 6.46 5.59
C GLU A 96 15.90 5.66 5.44
N HIS A 97 14.99 5.78 6.39
CA HIS A 97 13.71 5.06 6.38
C HIS A 97 12.63 5.83 5.62
N ARG A 98 12.69 7.16 5.65
CA ARG A 98 11.71 8.04 5.03
C ARG A 98 11.58 7.82 3.51
N HIS A 99 12.71 7.79 2.82
CA HIS A 99 12.71 7.67 1.36
C HIS A 99 12.08 6.35 0.85
N PRO A 100 12.43 5.20 1.42
CA PRO A 100 11.73 3.96 1.04
C PRO A 100 10.23 4.01 1.27
N ILE A 101 9.78 4.58 2.39
CA ILE A 101 8.35 4.70 2.68
C ILE A 101 7.68 5.61 1.66
N GLU A 102 8.27 6.74 1.36
CA GLU A 102 7.75 7.68 0.35
C GLU A 102 7.59 7.00 -1.01
N THR A 103 8.62 6.27 -1.43
CA THR A 103 8.61 5.56 -2.71
C THR A 103 7.48 4.52 -2.75
N ARG A 104 7.31 3.74 -1.68
CA ARG A 104 6.26 2.70 -1.63
C ARG A 104 4.86 3.31 -1.58
N LEU A 105 4.66 4.37 -0.82
CA LEU A 105 3.37 5.06 -0.81
C LEU A 105 3.03 5.64 -2.17
N GLY A 106 4.02 6.16 -2.89
CA GLY A 106 3.83 6.64 -4.27
C GLY A 106 3.38 5.53 -5.22
N ILE A 107 3.96 4.34 -5.09
CA ILE A 107 3.58 3.17 -5.88
C ILE A 107 2.14 2.77 -5.57
N ILE A 108 1.78 2.73 -4.30
CA ILE A 108 0.42 2.37 -3.87
C ILE A 108 -0.58 3.41 -4.38
N GLU A 109 -0.25 4.69 -4.28
CA GLU A 109 -1.14 5.75 -4.79
C GLU A 109 -1.34 5.65 -6.30
N GLU A 110 -0.28 5.40 -7.05
CA GLU A 110 -0.38 5.24 -8.50
C GLU A 110 -1.26 4.05 -8.87
N SER A 111 -1.16 2.96 -8.10
CA SER A 111 -2.03 1.81 -8.29
C SER A 111 -3.48 2.14 -7.99
N CYS A 112 -3.75 2.94 -6.97
CA CYS A 112 -5.10 3.42 -6.67
C CYS A 112 -5.66 4.26 -7.82
N ARG A 113 -4.84 5.16 -8.36
CA ARG A 113 -5.22 6.00 -9.50
C ARG A 113 -5.62 5.15 -10.69
N LYS A 114 -4.78 4.16 -11.01
CA LYS A 114 -5.04 3.26 -12.13
C LYS A 114 -6.30 2.42 -11.90
N ALA A 115 -6.49 1.93 -10.69
CA ALA A 115 -7.69 1.16 -10.35
C ALA A 115 -8.95 2.01 -10.54
N LEU A 116 -8.92 3.28 -10.13
CA LEU A 116 -10.06 4.18 -10.32
C LEU A 116 -10.37 4.42 -11.80
N GLU A 117 -9.33 4.52 -12.65
CA GLU A 117 -9.53 4.70 -14.09
C GLU A 117 -10.28 3.54 -14.74
N ILE A 118 -10.03 2.32 -14.30
CA ILE A 118 -10.57 1.13 -14.94
C ILE A 118 -11.69 0.47 -14.14
N GLY A 119 -12.09 1.05 -13.03
CA GLY A 119 -13.12 0.47 -12.16
C GLY A 119 -12.68 -0.79 -11.44
N GLY A 120 -11.39 -0.92 -11.17
CA GLY A 120 -10.80 -2.08 -10.51
C GLY A 120 -10.42 -1.83 -9.06
N GLY A 121 -9.73 -2.79 -8.47
CA GLY A 121 -9.24 -2.73 -7.10
C GLY A 121 -7.73 -2.83 -7.02
N VAL A 122 -7.21 -2.81 -5.80
CA VAL A 122 -5.78 -2.90 -5.51
C VAL A 122 -5.51 -4.11 -4.63
N LEU A 123 -4.52 -4.90 -5.00
CA LEU A 123 -4.07 -6.08 -4.24
C LEU A 123 -2.64 -5.85 -3.78
N ILE A 124 -2.39 -6.05 -2.49
CA ILE A 124 -1.04 -6.04 -1.92
C ILE A 124 -0.81 -7.39 -1.25
N TRP A 125 0.22 -8.09 -1.68
CA TRP A 125 0.49 -9.46 -1.23
C TRP A 125 1.94 -9.87 -1.26
#